data_1200a2212a26420e32c9472a744b8a6d
#
_entry.id   1200a2212a26420e32c9472a744b8a6d
#
_cell.length_a   1.000
_cell.length_b   1.000
_cell.length_c   1.000
_cell.angle_alpha   90.00
_cell.angle_beta   90.00
_cell.angle_gamma   90.00
#
_symmetry.space_group_name_H-M   'P 1'
#
loop_
_entity.id
_entity.type
_entity.pdbx_description
1 polymer ?
#
loop_
_entity_poly.entity_id
_entity_poly.type
_entity_poly.pdbx_seq_one_letter_code
_entity_poly.pdbx_strand_id
1 'polypeptide(L)'
;SFGVSQLPDDILQVYKPLLKRFNKILIREVTGKTLLHTQLGLDSQVVLDPTFLLSRSQWEKMANYPLSKQQKYILSFQIINRDVHYDAMLDYLHRKLGYEVIELKDSFRYKPWKWPIYAKAGPKEFLGLIKNAEMVVTNSFHATVFSILFHRSFFCSRNSFGFNSRMENLTGGLGLADRMFDSSTFLHSISDTDVVYEKVDEILEAKISATKQIIEKTFAK
;
A
#
# COMPACT_ATOMS: atom_id res chain seq x y z
N SER A 1 9.41 -9.96 -2.04
CA SER A 1 7.96 -10.05 -2.21
C SER A 1 7.61 -10.57 -3.59
N PHE A 2 6.75 -11.58 -3.67
CA PHE A 2 6.34 -12.17 -4.95
C PHE A 2 5.06 -11.51 -5.49
N GLY A 3 4.15 -11.09 -4.61
CA GLY A 3 2.85 -10.51 -4.99
C GLY A 3 1.88 -11.52 -5.61
N VAL A 4 2.28 -12.79 -5.69
CA VAL A 4 1.50 -13.91 -6.22
C VAL A 4 1.49 -15.07 -5.23
N SER A 5 0.49 -15.93 -5.32
CA SER A 5 0.35 -17.12 -4.46
C SER A 5 1.01 -18.37 -5.04
N GLN A 6 1.33 -18.37 -6.34
CA GLN A 6 1.93 -19.48 -7.05
C GLN A 6 2.90 -18.99 -8.12
N LEU A 7 3.98 -19.72 -8.36
CA LEU A 7 4.91 -19.49 -9.46
C LEU A 7 4.85 -20.64 -10.46
N PRO A 8 4.98 -20.36 -11.77
CA PRO A 8 5.14 -21.37 -12.81
C PRO A 8 6.43 -22.20 -12.60
N ASP A 9 6.43 -23.44 -13.10
CA ASP A 9 7.55 -24.39 -12.87
C ASP A 9 8.87 -23.92 -13.50
N ASP A 10 8.82 -23.29 -14.67
CA ASP A 10 10.00 -22.71 -15.32
C ASP A 10 10.65 -21.62 -14.47
N ILE A 11 9.84 -20.79 -13.84
CA ILE A 11 10.28 -19.75 -12.90
C ILE A 11 10.87 -20.38 -11.62
N LEU A 12 10.24 -21.45 -11.11
CA LEU A 12 10.73 -22.16 -9.92
C LEU A 12 12.13 -22.74 -10.14
N GLN A 13 12.38 -23.33 -11.31
CA GLN A 13 13.69 -23.89 -11.65
C GLN A 13 14.80 -22.83 -11.63
N VAL A 14 14.50 -21.60 -12.05
CA VAL A 14 15.46 -20.48 -12.03
C VAL A 14 15.65 -19.95 -10.60
N TYR A 15 14.56 -19.72 -9.86
CA TYR A 15 14.63 -19.06 -8.56
C TYR A 15 15.17 -19.96 -7.44
N LYS A 16 14.87 -21.26 -7.48
CA LYS A 16 15.27 -22.18 -6.41
C LYS A 16 16.78 -22.19 -6.13
N PRO A 17 17.68 -22.37 -7.12
CA PRO A 17 19.12 -22.34 -6.87
C PRO A 17 19.62 -20.97 -6.42
N LEU A 18 19.01 -19.88 -6.90
CA LEU A 18 19.40 -18.52 -6.50
C LEU A 18 19.01 -18.24 -5.05
N LEU A 19 17.80 -18.60 -4.65
CA LEU A 19 17.30 -18.37 -3.29
C LEU A 19 18.02 -19.24 -2.25
N LYS A 20 18.46 -20.44 -2.60
CA LYS A 20 19.29 -21.30 -1.73
C LYS A 20 20.65 -20.69 -1.36
N ARG A 21 21.11 -19.67 -2.07
CA ARG A 21 22.35 -18.95 -1.76
C ARG A 21 22.22 -17.99 -0.59
N PHE A 22 20.99 -17.65 -0.18
CA PHE A 22 20.78 -16.78 0.97
C PHE A 22 20.81 -17.57 2.28
N ASN A 23 21.53 -17.09 3.26
CA ASN A 23 21.57 -17.65 4.60
C ASN A 23 20.23 -17.50 5.33
N LYS A 24 19.52 -16.40 5.08
CA LYS A 24 18.21 -16.10 5.63
C LYS A 24 17.35 -15.40 4.57
N ILE A 25 16.07 -15.74 4.55
CA ILE A 25 15.08 -15.11 3.67
C ILE A 25 14.04 -14.42 4.54
N LEU A 26 13.97 -13.08 4.40
CA LEU A 26 12.96 -12.26 5.03
C LEU A 26 11.94 -11.84 3.96
N ILE A 27 10.65 -12.02 4.24
CA ILE A 27 9.58 -11.76 3.27
C ILE A 27 8.47 -10.92 3.90
N ARG A 28 7.80 -10.09 3.11
CA ARG A 28 6.82 -9.12 3.61
C ARG A 28 5.39 -9.66 3.72
N GLU A 29 5.14 -10.87 3.25
CA GLU A 29 3.79 -11.42 3.12
C GLU A 29 3.72 -12.89 3.48
N VAL A 30 2.64 -13.29 4.16
CA VAL A 30 2.42 -14.68 4.57
C VAL A 30 2.27 -15.59 3.34
N THR A 31 1.58 -15.12 2.30
CA THR A 31 1.42 -15.85 1.03
C THR A 31 2.78 -16.18 0.40
N GLY A 32 3.73 -15.24 0.43
CA GLY A 32 5.08 -15.49 -0.06
C GLY A 32 5.87 -16.48 0.81
N LYS A 33 5.68 -16.47 2.13
CA LYS A 33 6.26 -17.49 3.02
C LYS A 33 5.72 -18.88 2.67
N THR A 34 4.41 -19.01 2.51
CA THR A 34 3.77 -20.26 2.11
C THR A 34 4.31 -20.75 0.76
N LEU A 35 4.40 -19.86 -0.23
CA LEU A 35 4.95 -20.17 -1.55
C LEU A 35 6.40 -20.70 -1.47
N LEU A 36 7.26 -20.00 -0.73
CA LEU A 36 8.66 -20.44 -0.54
C LEU A 36 8.74 -21.83 0.09
N HIS A 37 7.92 -22.09 1.09
CA HIS A 37 7.89 -23.37 1.77
C HIS A 37 7.33 -24.48 0.87
N THR A 38 6.15 -24.27 0.29
CA THR A 38 5.42 -25.32 -0.45
C THR A 38 6.04 -25.64 -1.81
N GLN A 39 6.45 -24.61 -2.58
CA GLN A 39 6.96 -24.82 -3.95
C GLN A 39 8.49 -24.96 -4.01
N LEU A 40 9.23 -24.35 -3.09
CA LEU A 40 10.69 -24.34 -3.15
C LEU A 40 11.36 -25.13 -2.02
N GLY A 41 10.62 -25.49 -0.96
CA GLY A 41 11.17 -26.15 0.22
C GLY A 41 12.13 -25.24 1.00
N LEU A 42 11.88 -23.91 1.01
CA LEU A 42 12.73 -22.93 1.65
C LEU A 42 12.02 -22.29 2.84
N ASP A 43 12.73 -22.18 3.96
CA ASP A 43 12.23 -21.46 5.13
C ASP A 43 12.44 -19.96 4.99
N SER A 44 11.47 -19.20 5.50
CA SER A 44 11.53 -17.75 5.54
C SER A 44 10.78 -17.19 6.75
N GLN A 45 11.14 -15.97 7.13
CA GLN A 45 10.46 -15.25 8.21
C GLN A 45 9.68 -14.07 7.65
N VAL A 46 8.45 -13.90 8.14
CA VAL A 46 7.61 -12.75 7.74
C VAL A 46 8.04 -11.54 8.56
N VAL A 47 8.32 -10.45 7.87
CA VAL A 47 8.67 -9.14 8.44
C VAL A 47 7.81 -8.08 7.79
N LEU A 48 7.68 -6.93 8.44
CA LEU A 48 7.04 -5.77 7.82
C LEU A 48 7.86 -5.23 6.65
N ASP A 49 7.19 -4.48 5.78
CA ASP A 49 7.88 -3.68 4.78
C ASP A 49 8.87 -2.72 5.48
N PRO A 50 10.11 -2.57 4.98
CA PRO A 50 11.10 -1.68 5.58
C PRO A 50 10.62 -0.23 5.79
N THR A 51 9.63 0.22 5.03
CA THR A 51 9.00 1.53 5.19
C THR A 51 8.45 1.76 6.61
N PHE A 52 7.98 0.71 7.28
CA PHE A 52 7.49 0.79 8.65
C PHE A 52 8.60 0.84 9.72
N LEU A 53 9.87 0.65 9.35
CA LEU A 53 11.00 0.72 10.30
C LEU A 53 11.40 2.16 10.65
N LEU A 54 11.04 3.13 9.81
CA LEU A 54 11.13 4.54 10.13
C LEU A 54 9.84 5.02 10.78
N SER A 55 9.99 5.90 11.77
CA SER A 55 8.84 6.50 12.45
C SER A 55 8.10 7.49 11.54
N ARG A 56 6.83 7.76 11.86
CA ARG A 56 6.03 8.81 11.21
C ARG A 56 6.78 10.14 11.15
N SER A 57 7.37 10.56 12.28
CA SER A 57 8.09 11.85 12.35
C SER A 57 9.32 11.90 11.44
N GLN A 58 10.00 10.77 11.21
CA GLN A 58 11.12 10.70 10.27
C GLN A 58 10.65 10.86 8.83
N TRP A 59 9.53 10.20 8.45
CA TRP A 59 8.94 10.37 7.13
C TRP A 59 8.38 11.78 6.92
N GLU A 60 7.76 12.38 7.94
CA GLU A 60 7.26 13.77 7.87
C GLU A 60 8.34 14.80 7.58
N LYS A 61 9.56 14.61 8.12
CA LYS A 61 10.71 15.48 7.83
C LYS A 61 11.16 15.40 6.38
N MET A 62 10.90 14.29 5.70
CA MET A 62 11.26 14.11 4.29
C MET A 62 10.16 14.58 3.33
N ALA A 63 8.94 14.75 3.83
CA ALA A 63 7.80 15.13 3.03
C ALA A 63 7.88 16.61 2.61
N ASN A 64 7.65 16.87 1.32
CA ASN A 64 7.55 18.21 0.75
C ASN A 64 6.14 18.41 0.17
N TYR A 65 5.38 19.39 0.68
CA TYR A 65 4.05 19.69 0.17
C TYR A 65 4.15 20.62 -1.04
N PRO A 66 3.81 20.14 -2.25
CA PRO A 66 4.12 20.90 -3.46
C PRO A 66 3.04 21.90 -3.89
N LEU A 67 1.86 21.89 -3.26
CA LEU A 67 0.76 22.76 -3.65
C LEU A 67 0.89 24.12 -3.01
N SER A 68 0.59 25.18 -3.78
CA SER A 68 0.73 26.56 -3.33
C SER A 68 -0.32 27.01 -2.31
N LYS A 69 -1.46 26.29 -2.25
CA LYS A 69 -2.54 26.57 -1.30
C LYS A 69 -2.83 25.35 -0.48
N GLN A 70 -3.00 25.52 0.81
CA GLN A 70 -3.50 24.49 1.68
C GLN A 70 -5.01 24.35 1.44
N GLN A 71 -5.43 23.19 0.94
CA GLN A 71 -6.83 22.89 0.62
C GLN A 71 -7.15 21.45 1.00
N LYS A 72 -8.40 21.17 1.29
CA LYS A 72 -8.88 19.81 1.49
C LYS A 72 -9.02 19.10 0.14
N TYR A 73 -8.44 17.90 0.02
CA TYR A 73 -8.52 17.15 -1.22
C TYR A 73 -8.52 15.65 -0.99
N ILE A 74 -9.01 14.94 -1.99
CA ILE A 74 -8.90 13.51 -2.15
C ILE A 74 -7.71 13.26 -3.07
N LEU A 75 -6.69 12.54 -2.59
CA LEU A 75 -5.56 12.13 -3.43
C LEU A 75 -5.89 10.83 -4.14
N SER A 76 -5.84 10.84 -5.45
CA SER A 76 -5.92 9.66 -6.30
C SER A 76 -4.53 9.27 -6.79
N PHE A 77 -4.07 8.05 -6.48
CA PHE A 77 -2.82 7.51 -7.00
C PHE A 77 -2.96 6.08 -7.47
N GLN A 78 -2.80 5.86 -8.77
CA GLN A 78 -2.88 4.54 -9.40
C GLN A 78 -1.57 4.18 -10.10
N ILE A 79 -1.12 2.95 -9.87
CA ILE A 79 0.06 2.38 -10.57
C ILE A 79 -0.37 1.60 -11.82
N ILE A 80 -1.52 0.93 -11.77
CA ILE A 80 -2.01 0.02 -12.80
C ILE A 80 -3.37 0.50 -13.29
N ASN A 81 -3.72 0.13 -14.53
CA ASN A 81 -4.87 0.55 -15.31
C ASN A 81 -6.13 0.94 -14.51
N ARG A 82 -6.76 2.01 -15.00
CA ARG A 82 -7.99 2.60 -14.50
C ARG A 82 -9.14 1.59 -14.61
N ASP A 83 -9.74 1.27 -13.48
CA ASP A 83 -10.96 0.49 -13.38
C ASP A 83 -12.14 1.46 -13.26
N VAL A 84 -13.26 1.17 -13.92
CA VAL A 84 -14.50 1.95 -13.83
C VAL A 84 -15.01 2.11 -12.39
N HIS A 85 -14.78 1.09 -11.55
CA HIS A 85 -15.16 1.11 -10.13
C HIS A 85 -14.30 2.09 -9.31
N TYR A 86 -13.04 2.26 -9.71
CA TYR A 86 -12.15 3.24 -9.08
C TYR A 86 -12.64 4.67 -9.35
N ASP A 87 -13.03 4.98 -10.59
CA ASP A 87 -13.57 6.27 -10.95
C ASP A 87 -14.91 6.54 -10.24
N ALA A 88 -15.76 5.53 -10.14
CA ALA A 88 -17.02 5.62 -9.41
C ALA A 88 -16.79 5.89 -7.91
N MET A 89 -15.72 5.32 -7.31
CA MET A 89 -15.33 5.62 -5.94
C MET A 89 -14.90 7.08 -5.77
N LEU A 90 -14.07 7.58 -6.67
CA LEU A 90 -13.65 8.99 -6.63
C LEU A 90 -14.85 9.92 -6.77
N ASP A 91 -15.78 9.65 -7.69
CA ASP A 91 -16.99 10.43 -7.89
C ASP A 91 -17.91 10.42 -6.68
N TYR A 92 -18.06 9.27 -6.06
CA TYR A 92 -18.85 9.14 -4.83
C TYR A 92 -18.24 9.96 -3.69
N LEU A 93 -16.94 9.79 -3.43
CA LEU A 93 -16.25 10.51 -2.36
C LEU A 93 -16.22 12.02 -2.61
N HIS A 94 -15.97 12.45 -3.85
CA HIS A 94 -16.01 13.87 -4.21
C HIS A 94 -17.37 14.50 -3.90
N ARG A 95 -18.47 13.85 -4.33
CA ARG A 95 -19.83 14.35 -4.05
C ARG A 95 -20.18 14.32 -2.57
N LYS A 96 -19.76 13.27 -1.85
CA LYS A 96 -20.07 13.09 -0.43
C LYS A 96 -19.31 14.05 0.47
N LEU A 97 -18.02 14.24 0.23
CA LEU A 97 -17.14 15.02 1.08
C LEU A 97 -17.01 16.49 0.63
N GLY A 98 -17.36 16.79 -0.61
CA GLY A 98 -17.20 18.13 -1.19
C GLY A 98 -15.74 18.52 -1.43
N TYR A 99 -14.80 17.57 -1.40
CA TYR A 99 -13.38 17.85 -1.60
C TYR A 99 -12.98 17.66 -3.05
N GLU A 100 -12.07 18.53 -3.53
CA GLU A 100 -11.46 18.36 -4.84
C GLU A 100 -10.65 17.06 -4.93
N VAL A 101 -10.64 16.45 -6.11
CA VAL A 101 -9.79 15.28 -6.39
C VAL A 101 -8.52 15.74 -7.09
N ILE A 102 -7.37 15.31 -6.61
CA ILE A 102 -6.07 15.51 -7.24
C ILE A 102 -5.54 14.18 -7.68
N GLU A 103 -5.35 14.00 -8.99
CA GLU A 103 -4.75 12.79 -9.52
C GLU A 103 -3.22 12.94 -9.60
N LEU A 104 -2.51 12.09 -8.88
CA LEU A 104 -1.07 11.95 -9.00
C LEU A 104 -0.75 10.94 -10.09
N LYS A 105 -0.05 11.38 -11.13
CA LYS A 105 0.35 10.55 -12.28
C LYS A 105 1.79 10.85 -12.69
N ASP A 106 2.43 9.85 -13.30
CA ASP A 106 3.78 9.96 -13.85
C ASP A 106 3.81 10.61 -15.25
N SER A 107 2.65 10.66 -15.94
CA SER A 107 2.59 11.21 -17.31
C SER A 107 1.19 11.69 -17.69
N PHE A 108 1.15 12.62 -18.67
CA PHE A 108 -0.08 13.14 -19.28
C PHE A 108 -0.59 12.28 -20.48
N ARG A 109 -0.21 11.03 -20.59
CA ARG A 109 -0.41 10.22 -21.81
C ARG A 109 -1.86 9.90 -22.17
N TYR A 110 -2.81 9.94 -21.21
CA TYR A 110 -4.18 9.50 -21.46
C TYR A 110 -5.18 10.63 -21.22
N LYS A 111 -5.93 10.99 -22.24
CA LYS A 111 -7.05 11.95 -22.23
C LYS A 111 -8.38 11.20 -22.46
N PRO A 112 -9.53 11.73 -22.00
CA PRO A 112 -9.72 12.97 -21.24
C PRO A 112 -9.48 12.80 -19.74
N TRP A 113 -8.97 13.89 -19.10
CA TRP A 113 -8.80 13.95 -17.65
C TRP A 113 -10.07 14.49 -17.03
N LYS A 114 -10.59 13.81 -16.03
CA LYS A 114 -11.74 14.30 -15.26
C LYS A 114 -11.30 15.23 -14.11
N TRP A 115 -10.13 14.99 -13.55
CA TRP A 115 -9.62 15.66 -12.37
C TRP A 115 -8.30 16.37 -12.64
N PRO A 116 -7.96 17.42 -11.85
CA PRO A 116 -6.65 18.04 -11.89
C PRO A 116 -5.52 17.04 -11.67
N ILE A 117 -4.48 17.10 -12.51
CA ILE A 117 -3.34 16.19 -12.46
C ILE A 117 -2.13 16.89 -11.88
N TYR A 118 -1.47 16.23 -10.94
CA TYR A 118 -0.14 16.58 -10.50
C TYR A 118 0.87 15.56 -11.05
N ALA A 119 1.67 15.96 -12.03
CA ALA A 119 2.56 15.07 -12.78
C ALA A 119 4.05 15.21 -12.44
N LYS A 120 4.42 16.13 -11.54
CA LYS A 120 5.82 16.44 -11.22
C LYS A 120 6.24 16.00 -9.81
N ALA A 121 5.62 14.94 -9.29
CA ALA A 121 5.94 14.47 -7.95
C ALA A 121 7.16 13.55 -7.97
N GLY A 122 8.22 13.96 -7.28
CA GLY A 122 9.24 13.04 -6.79
C GLY A 122 8.81 12.38 -5.46
N PRO A 123 9.69 11.56 -4.86
CA PRO A 123 9.37 10.87 -3.61
C PRO A 123 8.97 11.81 -2.46
N LYS A 124 9.59 12.97 -2.34
CA LYS A 124 9.27 13.94 -1.28
C LYS A 124 7.90 14.58 -1.47
N GLU A 125 7.55 14.92 -2.70
CA GLU A 125 6.23 15.48 -3.08
C GLU A 125 5.14 14.42 -2.92
N PHE A 126 5.41 13.16 -3.28
CA PHE A 126 4.52 12.03 -3.04
C PHE A 126 4.16 11.89 -1.56
N LEU A 127 5.16 11.93 -0.68
CA LEU A 127 4.95 11.92 0.77
C LEU A 127 4.13 13.13 1.24
N GLY A 128 4.47 14.32 0.75
CA GLY A 128 3.77 15.56 1.09
C GLY A 128 2.31 15.55 0.67
N LEU A 129 2.01 15.03 -0.52
CA LEU A 129 0.65 14.90 -1.02
C LEU A 129 -0.18 13.90 -0.19
N ILE A 130 0.38 12.74 0.17
CA ILE A 130 -0.33 11.79 1.04
C ILE A 130 -0.54 12.38 2.43
N LYS A 131 0.51 12.94 3.04
CA LYS A 131 0.45 13.51 4.40
C LYS A 131 -0.65 14.56 4.55
N ASN A 132 -0.91 15.37 3.53
CA ASN A 132 -1.85 16.48 3.59
C ASN A 132 -3.22 16.19 2.94
N ALA A 133 -3.43 14.99 2.41
CA ALA A 133 -4.74 14.58 1.89
C ALA A 133 -5.73 14.34 3.03
N GLU A 134 -7.00 14.66 2.83
CA GLU A 134 -8.08 14.25 3.74
C GLU A 134 -8.46 12.78 3.51
N MET A 135 -8.38 12.34 2.26
CA MET A 135 -8.66 10.97 1.84
C MET A 135 -7.68 10.55 0.75
N VAL A 136 -7.25 9.30 0.78
CA VAL A 136 -6.42 8.71 -0.28
C VAL A 136 -7.17 7.56 -0.94
N VAL A 137 -7.28 7.57 -2.27
CA VAL A 137 -7.80 6.44 -3.05
C VAL A 137 -6.66 5.91 -3.92
N THR A 138 -6.36 4.62 -3.80
CA THR A 138 -5.17 4.08 -4.46
C THR A 138 -5.28 2.58 -4.76
N ASN A 139 -4.46 2.08 -5.68
CA ASN A 139 -4.14 0.66 -5.83
C ASN A 139 -2.64 0.38 -5.59
N SER A 140 -1.94 1.36 -5.01
CA SER A 140 -0.52 1.29 -4.69
C SER A 140 -0.29 0.78 -3.27
N PHE A 141 0.52 -0.26 -3.12
CA PHE A 141 0.95 -0.76 -1.82
C PHE A 141 1.60 0.35 -0.96
N HIS A 142 2.55 1.10 -1.53
CA HIS A 142 3.24 2.13 -0.76
C HIS A 142 2.37 3.35 -0.45
N ALA A 143 1.42 3.72 -1.32
CA ALA A 143 0.46 4.77 -0.97
C ALA A 143 -0.42 4.34 0.20
N THR A 144 -0.85 3.07 0.26
CA THR A 144 -1.56 2.53 1.41
C THR A 144 -0.70 2.53 2.67
N VAL A 145 0.58 2.10 2.58
CA VAL A 145 1.53 2.14 3.71
C VAL A 145 1.68 3.56 4.26
N PHE A 146 1.88 4.55 3.39
CA PHE A 146 2.04 5.94 3.85
C PHE A 146 0.72 6.57 4.33
N SER A 147 -0.43 6.16 3.80
CA SER A 147 -1.73 6.55 4.36
C SER A 147 -1.87 6.07 5.81
N ILE A 148 -1.48 4.83 6.09
CA ILE A 148 -1.46 4.29 7.45
C ILE A 148 -0.46 5.06 8.32
N LEU A 149 0.78 5.24 7.88
CA LEU A 149 1.83 5.94 8.64
C LEU A 149 1.47 7.40 8.96
N PHE A 150 0.79 8.10 8.04
CA PHE A 150 0.38 9.49 8.24
C PHE A 150 -1.03 9.65 8.83
N HIS A 151 -1.68 8.56 9.23
CA HIS A 151 -3.05 8.54 9.74
C HIS A 151 -4.04 9.23 8.80
N ARG A 152 -4.00 8.90 7.52
CA ARG A 152 -4.95 9.40 6.53
C ARG A 152 -6.03 8.36 6.28
N SER A 153 -7.28 8.81 6.22
CA SER A 153 -8.36 7.97 5.73
C SER A 153 -8.05 7.51 4.30
N PHE A 154 -8.31 6.26 3.98
CA PHE A 154 -7.98 5.73 2.66
C PHE A 154 -8.94 4.62 2.22
N PHE A 155 -8.99 4.43 0.92
CA PHE A 155 -9.52 3.23 0.29
C PHE A 155 -8.52 2.69 -0.72
N CYS A 156 -8.37 1.37 -0.75
CA CYS A 156 -7.50 0.70 -1.72
C CYS A 156 -8.30 -0.25 -2.61
N SER A 157 -8.16 -0.03 -3.93
CA SER A 157 -8.81 -0.87 -4.93
C SER A 157 -8.06 -2.18 -5.10
N ARG A 158 -8.81 -3.28 -5.16
CA ARG A 158 -8.30 -4.56 -5.64
C ARG A 158 -7.97 -4.46 -7.11
N ASN A 159 -6.90 -5.11 -7.50
CA ASN A 159 -6.49 -5.22 -8.90
C ASN A 159 -7.15 -6.45 -9.52
N SER A 160 -7.78 -6.27 -10.69
CA SER A 160 -8.39 -7.36 -11.45
C SER A 160 -7.40 -8.43 -11.95
N PHE A 161 -6.09 -8.11 -11.98
CA PHE A 161 -5.02 -9.05 -12.38
C PHE A 161 -4.50 -9.95 -11.25
N GLY A 162 -5.10 -9.93 -10.06
CA GLY A 162 -4.79 -10.87 -8.99
C GLY A 162 -3.56 -10.57 -8.13
N PHE A 163 -2.91 -9.41 -8.26
CA PHE A 163 -1.74 -9.03 -7.46
C PHE A 163 -2.10 -8.35 -6.12
N ASN A 164 -3.13 -8.87 -5.44
CA ASN A 164 -3.71 -8.22 -4.26
C ASN A 164 -3.12 -8.71 -2.94
N SER A 165 -2.44 -9.86 -2.92
CA SER A 165 -2.01 -10.54 -1.69
C SER A 165 -1.25 -9.65 -0.71
N ARG A 166 -0.38 -8.76 -1.20
CA ARG A 166 0.38 -7.82 -0.35
C ARG A 166 -0.53 -6.81 0.35
N MET A 167 -1.50 -6.28 -0.39
CA MET A 167 -2.47 -5.33 0.14
C MET A 167 -3.39 -6.00 1.15
N GLU A 168 -3.91 -7.17 0.82
CA GLU A 168 -4.78 -7.97 1.67
C GLU A 168 -4.07 -8.42 2.97
N ASN A 169 -2.81 -8.85 2.87
CA ASN A 169 -2.02 -9.18 4.06
C ASN A 169 -1.76 -7.94 4.95
N LEU A 170 -1.49 -6.77 4.35
CA LEU A 170 -1.29 -5.55 5.09
C LEU A 170 -2.58 -5.09 5.78
N THR A 171 -3.63 -4.88 5.02
CA THR A 171 -4.90 -4.35 5.54
C THR A 171 -5.57 -5.33 6.50
N GLY A 172 -5.65 -6.61 6.14
CA GLY A 172 -6.19 -7.65 7.01
C GLY A 172 -5.38 -7.82 8.29
N GLY A 173 -4.04 -7.77 8.19
CA GLY A 173 -3.15 -7.87 9.35
C GLY A 173 -3.18 -6.68 10.30
N LEU A 174 -3.80 -5.57 9.93
CA LEU A 174 -3.97 -4.34 10.71
C LEU A 174 -5.45 -4.07 11.08
N GLY A 175 -6.38 -4.98 10.74
CA GLY A 175 -7.81 -4.77 10.99
C GLY A 175 -8.47 -3.77 10.04
N LEU A 176 -7.87 -3.52 8.86
CA LEU A 176 -8.30 -2.54 7.87
C LEU A 176 -8.82 -3.20 6.57
N ALA A 177 -9.29 -4.44 6.65
CA ALA A 177 -9.76 -5.16 5.47
C ALA A 177 -10.97 -4.50 4.79
N ASP A 178 -11.78 -3.78 5.55
CA ASP A 178 -12.92 -2.97 5.11
C ASP A 178 -12.52 -1.77 4.23
N ARG A 179 -11.24 -1.41 4.21
CA ARG A 179 -10.70 -0.36 3.35
C ARG A 179 -10.38 -0.81 1.94
N MET A 180 -10.51 -2.11 1.66
CA MET A 180 -10.36 -2.64 0.31
C MET A 180 -11.70 -2.72 -0.41
N PHE A 181 -11.72 -2.23 -1.65
CA PHE A 181 -12.92 -2.29 -2.50
C PHE A 181 -12.62 -2.89 -3.88
N ASP A 182 -13.66 -3.43 -4.50
CA ASP A 182 -13.70 -3.94 -5.87
C ASP A 182 -15.11 -3.74 -6.45
N SER A 183 -15.36 -4.30 -7.63
CA SER A 183 -16.64 -4.21 -8.30
C SER A 183 -17.82 -4.80 -7.51
N SER A 184 -17.57 -5.80 -6.68
CA SER A 184 -18.61 -6.51 -5.93
C SER A 184 -18.92 -5.84 -4.57
N THR A 185 -17.93 -5.16 -3.98
CA THR A 185 -18.01 -4.59 -2.63
C THR A 185 -18.29 -3.09 -2.62
N PHE A 186 -18.17 -2.44 -3.78
CA PHE A 186 -18.21 -0.99 -3.92
C PHE A 186 -19.44 -0.31 -3.29
N LEU A 187 -20.63 -0.87 -3.44
CA LEU A 187 -21.87 -0.22 -2.95
C LEU A 187 -22.26 -0.60 -1.52
N HIS A 188 -21.72 -1.68 -0.97
CA HIS A 188 -22.15 -2.24 0.31
C HIS A 188 -21.16 -2.11 1.46
N SER A 189 -19.91 -1.73 1.18
CA SER A 189 -18.82 -1.80 2.15
C SER A 189 -18.04 -0.51 2.34
N ILE A 190 -18.51 0.62 1.81
CA ILE A 190 -17.87 1.89 2.10
C ILE A 190 -18.20 2.26 3.53
N SER A 191 -17.30 1.93 4.44
CA SER A 191 -17.34 2.46 5.79
C SER A 191 -17.23 3.98 5.70
N ASP A 192 -18.27 4.67 6.16
CA ASP A 192 -18.29 6.14 6.25
C ASP A 192 -17.46 6.65 7.42
N THR A 193 -16.98 5.74 8.24
CA THR A 193 -16.21 6.06 9.42
C THR A 193 -14.76 6.27 9.09
N ASP A 194 -14.16 7.26 9.69
CA ASP A 194 -12.71 7.43 9.71
C ASP A 194 -12.02 6.21 10.29
N VAL A 195 -10.76 6.03 9.92
CA VAL A 195 -9.95 4.95 10.49
C VAL A 195 -9.66 5.26 11.96
N VAL A 196 -10.00 4.32 12.84
CA VAL A 196 -9.64 4.38 14.26
C VAL A 196 -8.19 3.92 14.39
N TYR A 197 -7.26 4.87 14.37
CA TYR A 197 -5.83 4.59 14.28
C TYR A 197 -5.24 4.06 15.60
N GLU A 198 -5.85 4.30 16.75
CA GLU A 198 -5.36 3.79 18.04
C GLU A 198 -5.14 2.27 18.03
N LYS A 199 -6.13 1.52 17.53
CA LYS A 199 -6.03 0.06 17.40
C LYS A 199 -5.05 -0.38 16.33
N VAL A 200 -4.96 0.38 15.25
CA VAL A 200 -4.01 0.10 14.16
C VAL A 200 -2.58 0.30 14.66
N ASP A 201 -2.33 1.37 15.41
CA ASP A 201 -1.02 1.69 15.97
C ASP A 201 -0.55 0.61 16.97
N GLU A 202 -1.42 0.15 17.87
CA GLU A 202 -1.08 -0.95 18.79
C GLU A 202 -0.62 -2.21 18.04
N ILE A 203 -1.37 -2.62 17.01
CA ILE A 203 -1.01 -3.79 16.19
C ILE A 203 0.29 -3.53 15.42
N LEU A 204 0.42 -2.34 14.86
CA LEU A 204 1.58 -1.96 14.05
C LEU A 204 2.85 -1.90 14.89
N GLU A 205 2.83 -1.29 16.07
CA GLU A 205 3.95 -1.22 17.00
C GLU A 205 4.45 -2.61 17.42
N ALA A 206 3.53 -3.52 17.75
CA ALA A 206 3.86 -4.90 18.07
C ALA A 206 4.57 -5.60 16.89
N LYS A 207 4.06 -5.41 15.65
CA LYS A 207 4.66 -5.96 14.44
C LYS A 207 6.02 -5.33 14.10
N ILE A 208 6.20 -4.03 14.33
CA ILE A 208 7.49 -3.33 14.16
C ILE A 208 8.52 -3.89 15.14
N SER A 209 8.14 -4.04 16.41
CA SER A 209 9.01 -4.61 17.44
C SER A 209 9.46 -6.03 17.08
N ALA A 210 8.52 -6.90 16.71
CA ALA A 210 8.83 -8.26 16.26
C ALA A 210 9.75 -8.28 15.04
N THR A 211 9.49 -7.39 14.05
CA THR A 211 10.33 -7.27 12.84
C THR A 211 11.75 -6.85 13.19
N LYS A 212 11.93 -5.86 14.06
CA LYS A 212 13.26 -5.42 14.51
C LYS A 212 14.02 -6.54 15.20
N GLN A 213 13.38 -7.29 16.10
CA GLN A 213 13.99 -8.45 16.75
C GLN A 213 14.45 -9.54 15.76
N ILE A 214 13.63 -9.82 14.73
CA ILE A 214 14.00 -10.77 13.67
C ILE A 214 15.24 -10.27 12.92
N ILE A 215 15.26 -9.00 12.54
CA ILE A 215 16.38 -8.38 11.83
C ILE A 215 17.64 -8.43 12.68
N GLU A 216 17.57 -8.01 13.93
CA GLU A 216 18.71 -8.02 14.88
C GLU A 216 19.28 -9.45 15.02
N LYS A 217 18.42 -10.44 15.27
CA LYS A 217 18.85 -11.86 15.34
C LYS A 217 19.43 -12.40 14.03
N THR A 218 19.00 -11.85 12.90
CA THR A 218 19.52 -12.27 11.59
C THR A 218 20.93 -11.75 11.33
N PHE A 219 21.26 -10.56 11.83
CA PHE A 219 22.56 -9.91 11.64
C PHE A 219 23.47 -9.94 12.87
N ALA A 220 22.98 -10.42 14.03
CA ALA A 220 23.86 -10.70 15.16
C ALA A 220 24.85 -11.82 14.75
N LYS A 221 26.15 -11.51 14.83
CA LYS A 221 27.25 -12.45 14.55
C LYS A 221 27.42 -13.42 15.72
#